data_5fb83baf13e945639a45eb10b3fe1cd4
#
_entry.id   5fb83baf13e945639a45eb10b3fe1cd4
#
_cell.length_a   1.000
_cell.length_b   1.000
_cell.length_c   1.000
_cell.angle_alpha   90.00
_cell.angle_beta   90.00
_cell.angle_gamma   90.00
#
_symmetry.space_group_name_H-M   'P 1'
#
loop_
_entity.id
_entity.type
_entity.pdbx_description
1 polymer ?
#
loop_
_entity_poly.entity_id
_entity_poly.type
_entity_poly.pdbx_seq_one_letter_code
_entity_poly.pdbx_strand_id
1 'polypeptide(L)'
;MKPKHIALCIAAAGAAALYAAAQNNIAEEVAWVIGDDPIYKSDIERTYQELQQDRQPIDGDPYCVIPEDIAIERLFLHQADIDTVEVAESMVQQQVDAQMNFLVSNLGSREKVEQYFRKPFAEIREYYATNMTNRYRVQQVKQSLTKNVKVTPSDVRRYFNTLPQDSIPFVPLQVEVQIVTINPPVPREEIENVKARLRDYTDRVNRGESDFSTLAILYSEAPEGVRGGELGFVGRGTLVPEFAAVAFNLNDPKKVSKIVETEFGFHIIQLIEKRGDRINCRHILLRPKVSDEDLNKAIARLDSVRTDIVDRNEFDFATAARYISQDKDTRYSNGVMMNQETGTTQFQMSQLPQEVARVVAELQPGEVSKPFVMKDTRSSREIVAIVKLTNRIDAHQANLGDDYQLLKGMYEESTKQAIIDKWLEKKIADTYVRIEDGWRGCDFRHKGWIKSK
;
A
#
# COMPACT_ATOMS: atom_id res chain seq x y z
N MET A 1 26.61 71.75 36.10
CA MET A 1 26.59 70.54 37.02
C MET A 1 27.03 69.34 36.26
N LYS A 2 27.98 68.59 36.79
CA LYS A 2 28.83 67.58 36.12
C LYS A 2 28.07 66.31 35.62
N PRO A 3 28.45 65.72 34.46
CA PRO A 3 27.97 64.43 34.01
C PRO A 3 28.87 63.30 34.59
N LYS A 4 28.40 62.51 35.51
CA LYS A 4 29.14 61.35 36.11
C LYS A 4 28.28 60.15 36.43
N HIS A 5 27.32 59.75 35.60
CA HIS A 5 26.56 58.53 35.86
C HIS A 5 26.15 57.75 34.58
N ILE A 6 26.84 57.88 33.46
CA ILE A 6 26.50 57.12 32.24
C ILE A 6 27.51 55.98 31.89
N ALA A 7 28.58 55.82 32.68
CA ALA A 7 29.67 54.87 32.32
C ALA A 7 29.60 53.51 32.99
N LEU A 8 28.55 53.17 33.80
CA LEU A 8 28.52 51.92 34.55
C LEU A 8 27.47 50.90 34.03
N CYS A 9 26.63 51.24 33.08
CA CYS A 9 25.61 50.30 32.54
C CYS A 9 26.03 49.60 31.24
N ILE A 10 27.15 49.95 30.63
CA ILE A 10 27.61 49.34 29.35
C ILE A 10 28.53 48.12 29.59
N ALA A 11 29.15 48.00 30.79
CA ALA A 11 30.03 46.84 31.09
C ALA A 11 29.29 45.57 31.55
N ALA A 12 28.00 45.68 31.97
CA ALA A 12 27.22 44.51 32.40
C ALA A 12 26.46 43.84 31.24
N ALA A 13 26.23 44.51 30.13
CA ALA A 13 25.57 43.96 28.94
C ALA A 13 26.52 43.13 28.03
N GLY A 14 27.83 43.38 28.12
CA GLY A 14 28.85 42.66 27.34
C GLY A 14 29.23 41.29 27.87
N ALA A 15 29.00 41.03 29.20
CA ALA A 15 29.32 39.73 29.81
C ALA A 15 28.19 38.71 29.69
N ALA A 16 26.94 39.13 29.48
CA ALA A 16 25.79 38.23 29.29
C ALA A 16 25.70 37.73 27.84
N ALA A 17 26.26 38.47 26.87
CA ALA A 17 26.28 38.07 25.45
C ALA A 17 27.36 37.01 25.11
N LEU A 18 28.38 36.84 25.94
CA LEU A 18 29.46 35.86 25.75
C LEU A 18 29.13 34.49 26.37
N TYR A 19 28.10 34.41 27.24
CA TYR A 19 27.66 33.14 27.81
C TYR A 19 26.60 32.43 26.97
N ALA A 20 25.99 33.09 26.00
CA ALA A 20 24.98 32.50 25.09
C ALA A 20 25.57 31.90 23.81
N ALA A 21 26.87 32.10 23.55
CA ALA A 21 27.52 31.56 22.34
C ALA A 21 28.33 30.28 22.55
N ALA A 22 28.29 29.70 23.78
CA ALA A 22 29.01 28.45 24.12
C ALA A 22 28.13 27.20 24.17
N GLN A 23 26.92 27.28 23.69
CA GLN A 23 26.02 26.12 23.62
C GLN A 23 25.59 25.87 22.19
N ASN A 24 26.44 25.29 21.38
CA ASN A 24 26.05 24.44 20.22
C ASN A 24 27.27 24.06 19.38
N ASN A 25 28.29 23.50 20.01
CA ASN A 25 29.21 22.61 19.35
C ASN A 25 29.13 21.24 20.09
N ILE A 26 27.94 20.66 20.14
CA ILE A 26 27.81 19.26 20.49
C ILE A 26 28.23 18.53 19.22
N ALA A 27 29.49 18.06 19.22
CA ALA A 27 29.89 16.99 18.34
C ALA A 27 28.83 15.89 18.48
N GLU A 28 28.42 15.29 17.39
CA GLU A 28 27.44 14.21 17.31
C GLU A 28 27.70 13.19 18.43
N GLU A 29 26.77 13.07 19.38
CA GLU A 29 26.91 12.19 20.53
C GLU A 29 26.77 10.75 20.08
N VAL A 30 27.81 9.93 20.26
CA VAL A 30 27.74 8.49 20.02
C VAL A 30 26.94 7.85 21.15
N ALA A 31 25.87 7.15 20.81
CA ALA A 31 25.06 6.40 21.76
C ALA A 31 25.55 4.94 21.87
N TRP A 32 25.73 4.28 20.73
CA TRP A 32 26.22 2.89 20.65
C TRP A 32 27.31 2.76 19.60
N VAL A 33 28.13 1.68 19.68
CA VAL A 33 29.03 1.25 18.62
C VAL A 33 28.82 -0.25 18.40
N ILE A 34 28.56 -0.67 17.18
CA ILE A 34 28.36 -2.06 16.78
C ILE A 34 29.43 -2.42 15.75
N GLY A 35 30.39 -3.26 16.15
CA GLY A 35 31.60 -3.46 15.34
C GLY A 35 32.35 -2.14 15.17
N ASP A 36 32.48 -1.68 13.93
CA ASP A 36 33.09 -0.40 13.57
C ASP A 36 32.04 0.71 13.30
N ASP A 37 30.74 0.40 13.38
CA ASP A 37 29.66 1.32 13.04
C ASP A 37 29.11 2.05 14.28
N PRO A 38 29.29 3.39 14.40
CA PRO A 38 28.67 4.16 15.46
C PRO A 38 27.18 4.41 15.16
N ILE A 39 26.37 4.40 16.20
CA ILE A 39 24.99 4.86 16.21
C ILE A 39 24.97 6.18 16.98
N TYR A 40 24.53 7.23 16.31
CA TYR A 40 24.51 8.56 16.86
C TYR A 40 23.13 8.87 17.48
N LYS A 41 23.11 9.76 18.44
CA LYS A 41 21.86 10.29 19.02
C LYS A 41 20.96 10.92 17.96
N SER A 42 21.54 11.59 16.98
CA SER A 42 20.81 12.15 15.85
C SER A 42 20.09 11.10 15.01
N ASP A 43 20.65 9.89 14.87
CA ASP A 43 19.97 8.77 14.17
C ASP A 43 18.74 8.32 14.96
N ILE A 44 18.86 8.21 16.29
CA ILE A 44 17.78 7.82 17.18
C ILE A 44 16.65 8.85 17.15
N GLU A 45 16.98 10.14 17.28
CA GLU A 45 16.01 11.24 17.23
C GLU A 45 15.28 11.30 15.88
N ARG A 46 16.01 11.12 14.75
CA ARG A 46 15.42 11.08 13.43
C ARG A 46 14.43 9.92 13.29
N THR A 47 14.83 8.71 13.68
CA THR A 47 13.95 7.53 13.64
C THR A 47 12.72 7.72 14.52
N TYR A 48 12.90 8.32 15.71
CA TYR A 48 11.78 8.63 16.60
C TYR A 48 10.77 9.60 15.95
N GLN A 49 11.27 10.65 15.31
CA GLN A 49 10.41 11.61 14.58
C GLN A 49 9.68 10.96 13.41
N GLU A 50 10.34 10.10 12.64
CA GLU A 50 9.73 9.35 11.54
C GLU A 50 8.60 8.45 12.04
N LEU A 51 8.82 7.67 13.10
CA LEU A 51 7.80 6.80 13.70
C LEU A 51 6.60 7.60 14.24
N GLN A 52 6.85 8.77 14.86
CA GLN A 52 5.77 9.65 15.30
C GLN A 52 4.94 10.21 14.15
N GLN A 53 5.57 10.63 13.05
CA GLN A 53 4.87 11.13 11.86
C GLN A 53 3.99 10.05 11.23
N ASP A 54 4.49 8.82 11.17
CA ASP A 54 3.77 7.67 10.64
C ASP A 54 2.74 7.09 11.64
N ARG A 55 2.63 7.69 12.85
CA ARG A 55 1.75 7.24 13.94
C ARG A 55 1.95 5.77 14.29
N GLN A 56 3.19 5.28 14.17
CA GLN A 56 3.52 3.91 14.55
C GLN A 56 3.66 3.84 16.08
N PRO A 57 2.97 2.89 16.76
CA PRO A 57 3.13 2.69 18.18
C PRO A 57 4.53 2.16 18.49
N ILE A 58 5.16 2.69 19.54
CA ILE A 58 6.43 2.20 20.07
C ILE A 58 6.10 1.49 21.39
N ASP A 59 6.41 0.19 21.45
CA ASP A 59 6.19 -0.58 22.67
C ASP A 59 7.39 -0.47 23.58
N GLY A 60 7.30 0.42 24.57
CA GLY A 60 8.35 0.72 25.53
C GLY A 60 8.94 2.13 25.41
N ASP A 61 10.07 2.35 26.08
CA ASP A 61 10.81 3.61 26.01
C ASP A 61 11.48 3.77 24.65
N PRO A 62 11.15 4.81 23.85
CA PRO A 62 11.74 5.05 22.53
C PRO A 62 13.27 5.08 22.55
N TYR A 63 13.85 5.63 23.62
CA TYR A 63 15.31 5.73 23.76
C TYR A 63 15.99 4.42 24.16
N CYS A 64 15.21 3.37 24.42
CA CYS A 64 15.68 2.01 24.61
C CYS A 64 15.42 1.14 23.36
N VAL A 65 14.21 1.24 22.82
CA VAL A 65 13.76 0.41 21.68
C VAL A 65 14.46 0.80 20.38
N ILE A 66 14.49 2.09 20.04
CA ILE A 66 15.04 2.56 18.77
C ILE A 66 16.53 2.26 18.62
N PRO A 67 17.41 2.56 19.58
CA PRO A 67 18.83 2.23 19.45
C PRO A 67 19.06 0.71 19.35
N GLU A 68 18.27 -0.13 20.03
CA GLU A 68 18.34 -1.57 19.88
C GLU A 68 17.93 -2.03 18.48
N ASP A 69 16.87 -1.46 17.89
CA ASP A 69 16.43 -1.76 16.53
C ASP A 69 17.49 -1.37 15.50
N ILE A 70 18.09 -0.20 15.63
CA ILE A 70 19.20 0.24 14.76
C ILE A 70 20.40 -0.71 14.90
N ALA A 71 20.75 -1.11 16.13
CA ALA A 71 21.84 -2.03 16.39
C ALA A 71 21.60 -3.41 15.74
N ILE A 72 20.38 -3.93 15.84
CA ILE A 72 19.96 -5.18 15.20
C ILE A 72 20.07 -5.06 13.67
N GLU A 73 19.63 -3.96 13.09
CA GLU A 73 19.75 -3.70 11.65
C GLU A 73 21.23 -3.70 11.23
N ARG A 74 22.12 -3.05 11.98
CA ARG A 74 23.58 -3.06 11.72
C ARG A 74 24.17 -4.48 11.73
N LEU A 75 23.74 -5.33 12.66
CA LEU A 75 24.20 -6.74 12.70
C LEU A 75 23.77 -7.52 11.45
N PHE A 76 22.53 -7.28 10.94
CA PHE A 76 22.07 -7.91 9.70
C PHE A 76 22.80 -7.36 8.48
N LEU A 77 23.05 -6.06 8.40
CA LEU A 77 23.77 -5.45 7.29
C LEU A 77 25.23 -5.94 7.25
N HIS A 78 25.90 -6.03 8.40
CA HIS A 78 27.23 -6.63 8.48
C HIS A 78 27.23 -8.10 8.01
N GLN A 79 26.19 -8.89 8.34
CA GLN A 79 26.06 -10.25 7.79
C GLN A 79 25.81 -10.23 6.29
N ALA A 80 25.01 -9.29 5.79
CA ALA A 80 24.77 -9.14 4.36
C ALA A 80 26.05 -8.80 3.58
N ASP A 81 27.00 -8.05 4.19
CA ASP A 81 28.32 -7.81 3.61
C ASP A 81 29.16 -9.10 3.55
N ILE A 82 29.18 -9.87 4.64
CA ILE A 82 29.89 -11.17 4.70
C ILE A 82 29.32 -12.15 3.67
N ASP A 83 27.99 -12.20 3.53
CA ASP A 83 27.29 -13.09 2.59
C ASP A 83 27.27 -12.54 1.16
N THR A 84 27.89 -11.37 0.91
CA THR A 84 27.89 -10.68 -0.40
C THR A 84 26.49 -10.56 -1.02
N VAL A 85 25.53 -10.13 -0.19
CA VAL A 85 24.14 -9.99 -0.62
C VAL A 85 23.98 -8.80 -1.57
N GLU A 86 23.63 -9.09 -2.82
CA GLU A 86 23.36 -8.10 -3.86
C GLU A 86 21.84 -7.90 -4.04
N VAL A 87 21.44 -6.66 -4.25
CA VAL A 87 20.05 -6.28 -4.56
C VAL A 87 20.01 -5.71 -5.96
N ALA A 88 19.05 -6.17 -6.78
CA ALA A 88 18.87 -5.66 -8.12
C ALA A 88 18.50 -4.17 -8.09
N GLU A 89 19.36 -3.33 -8.67
CA GLU A 89 19.16 -1.87 -8.70
C GLU A 89 17.81 -1.47 -9.33
N SER A 90 17.38 -2.19 -10.37
CA SER A 90 16.09 -1.94 -11.04
C SER A 90 14.90 -2.09 -10.08
N MET A 91 14.95 -3.07 -9.17
CA MET A 91 13.91 -3.28 -8.16
C MET A 91 13.88 -2.12 -7.15
N VAL A 92 15.05 -1.70 -6.67
CA VAL A 92 15.18 -0.56 -5.76
C VAL A 92 14.65 0.70 -6.43
N GLN A 93 15.07 0.99 -7.66
CA GLN A 93 14.65 2.19 -8.39
C GLN A 93 13.13 2.22 -8.63
N GLN A 94 12.50 1.08 -8.93
CA GLN A 94 11.06 1.00 -9.10
C GLN A 94 10.30 1.38 -7.81
N GLN A 95 10.75 0.88 -6.66
CA GLN A 95 10.13 1.18 -5.38
C GLN A 95 10.37 2.65 -4.95
N VAL A 96 11.59 3.15 -5.19
CA VAL A 96 11.92 4.56 -4.93
C VAL A 96 11.07 5.48 -5.80
N ASP A 97 10.89 5.17 -7.08
CA ASP A 97 10.03 5.95 -7.97
C ASP A 97 8.58 5.97 -7.47
N ALA A 98 8.06 4.82 -7.04
CA ALA A 98 6.72 4.75 -6.46
C ALA A 98 6.59 5.61 -5.19
N GLN A 99 7.58 5.54 -4.29
CA GLN A 99 7.60 6.35 -3.07
C GLN A 99 7.71 7.85 -3.36
N MET A 100 8.59 8.23 -4.28
CA MET A 100 8.75 9.65 -4.66
C MET A 100 7.48 10.19 -5.33
N ASN A 101 6.83 9.40 -6.19
CA ASN A 101 5.54 9.75 -6.78
C ASN A 101 4.44 9.91 -5.73
N PHE A 102 4.41 9.02 -4.73
CA PHE A 102 3.49 9.12 -3.60
C PHE A 102 3.69 10.41 -2.80
N LEU A 103 4.94 10.77 -2.48
CA LEU A 103 5.27 12.02 -1.79
C LEU A 103 4.84 13.26 -2.59
N VAL A 104 5.17 13.30 -3.88
CA VAL A 104 4.75 14.38 -4.77
C VAL A 104 3.24 14.48 -4.86
N SER A 105 2.55 13.35 -4.92
CA SER A 105 1.10 13.29 -4.97
C SER A 105 0.44 13.85 -3.71
N ASN A 106 0.97 13.49 -2.54
CA ASN A 106 0.40 13.91 -1.26
C ASN A 106 0.70 15.38 -0.92
N LEU A 107 1.90 15.83 -1.23
CA LEU A 107 2.35 17.22 -0.95
C LEU A 107 2.02 18.19 -2.08
N GLY A 108 1.65 17.67 -3.25
CA GLY A 108 1.15 18.44 -4.39
C GLY A 108 2.19 18.87 -5.41
N SER A 109 3.50 18.94 -5.08
CA SER A 109 4.57 19.19 -6.04
C SER A 109 5.93 18.76 -5.51
N ARG A 110 6.92 18.68 -6.42
CA ARG A 110 8.31 18.36 -6.08
C ARG A 110 8.92 19.42 -5.15
N GLU A 111 8.67 20.69 -5.41
CA GLU A 111 9.16 21.80 -4.60
C GLU A 111 8.61 21.75 -3.17
N LYS A 112 7.35 21.34 -3.00
CA LYS A 112 6.77 21.15 -1.69
C LYS A 112 7.37 19.95 -0.95
N VAL A 113 7.77 18.89 -1.66
CA VAL A 113 8.53 17.77 -1.08
C VAL A 113 9.89 18.28 -0.57
N GLU A 114 10.63 19.05 -1.40
CA GLU A 114 11.90 19.63 -0.99
C GLU A 114 11.77 20.57 0.22
N GLN A 115 10.71 21.39 0.27
CA GLN A 115 10.41 22.26 1.41
C GLN A 115 10.08 21.46 2.69
N TYR A 116 9.29 20.40 2.55
CA TYR A 116 8.89 19.54 3.67
C TYR A 116 10.09 18.85 4.30
N PHE A 117 10.93 18.21 3.48
CA PHE A 117 12.14 17.52 3.95
C PHE A 117 13.34 18.44 4.17
N ARG A 118 13.26 19.69 3.73
CA ARG A 118 14.35 20.68 3.76
C ARG A 118 15.63 20.18 3.09
N LYS A 119 15.48 19.41 2.01
CA LYS A 119 16.55 18.78 1.24
C LYS A 119 16.22 18.81 -0.26
N PRO A 120 17.24 18.82 -1.12
CA PRO A 120 17.05 18.64 -2.55
C PRO A 120 16.37 17.30 -2.86
N PHE A 121 15.53 17.29 -3.87
CA PHE A 121 14.78 16.07 -4.26
C PHE A 121 15.70 14.88 -4.58
N ALA A 122 16.89 15.14 -5.13
CA ALA A 122 17.88 14.11 -5.40
C ALA A 122 18.41 13.45 -4.12
N GLU A 123 18.68 14.23 -3.06
CA GLU A 123 19.12 13.70 -1.77
C GLU A 123 18.02 12.88 -1.08
N ILE A 124 16.77 13.35 -1.18
CA ILE A 124 15.61 12.59 -0.64
C ILE A 124 15.51 11.25 -1.35
N ARG A 125 15.65 11.25 -2.69
CA ARG A 125 15.63 10.03 -3.50
C ARG A 125 16.76 9.08 -3.12
N GLU A 126 17.98 9.58 -2.94
CA GLU A 126 19.14 8.78 -2.53
C GLU A 126 18.95 8.18 -1.14
N TYR A 127 18.41 8.96 -0.20
CA TYR A 127 18.05 8.47 1.13
C TYR A 127 17.07 7.27 1.07
N TYR A 128 15.99 7.39 0.27
CA TYR A 128 15.06 6.29 0.09
C TYR A 128 15.69 5.09 -0.63
N ALA A 129 16.59 5.32 -1.59
CA ALA A 129 17.29 4.25 -2.29
C ALA A 129 18.20 3.46 -1.34
N THR A 130 18.95 4.14 -0.50
CA THR A 130 19.82 3.52 0.51
C THR A 130 18.99 2.72 1.52
N ASN A 131 17.95 3.31 2.08
CA ASN A 131 17.09 2.61 3.05
C ASN A 131 16.39 1.40 2.45
N MET A 132 15.93 1.50 1.21
CA MET A 132 15.30 0.39 0.51
C MET A 132 16.30 -0.75 0.24
N THR A 133 17.51 -0.41 -0.21
CA THR A 133 18.58 -1.38 -0.40
C THR A 133 18.92 -2.11 0.90
N ASN A 134 19.10 -1.38 1.99
CA ASN A 134 19.36 -1.94 3.31
C ASN A 134 18.24 -2.88 3.76
N ARG A 135 16.99 -2.46 3.61
CA ARG A 135 15.81 -3.28 3.95
C ARG A 135 15.81 -4.60 3.16
N TYR A 136 16.06 -4.57 1.86
CA TYR A 136 16.15 -5.79 1.04
C TYR A 136 17.30 -6.68 1.46
N ARG A 137 18.47 -6.13 1.77
CA ARG A 137 19.63 -6.89 2.25
C ARG A 137 19.34 -7.59 3.57
N VAL A 138 18.77 -6.89 4.54
CA VAL A 138 18.32 -7.46 5.82
C VAL A 138 17.29 -8.57 5.59
N GLN A 139 16.32 -8.35 4.73
CA GLN A 139 15.29 -9.34 4.41
C GLN A 139 15.89 -10.60 3.78
N GLN A 140 16.84 -10.47 2.86
CA GLN A 140 17.50 -11.62 2.23
C GLN A 140 18.32 -12.44 3.25
N VAL A 141 19.02 -11.79 4.20
CA VAL A 141 19.69 -12.50 5.28
C VAL A 141 18.69 -13.27 6.13
N LYS A 142 17.58 -12.64 6.58
CA LYS A 142 16.52 -13.31 7.34
C LYS A 142 15.94 -14.50 6.58
N GLN A 143 15.68 -14.35 5.28
CA GLN A 143 15.19 -15.43 4.43
C GLN A 143 16.22 -16.57 4.32
N SER A 144 17.51 -16.24 4.16
CA SER A 144 18.58 -17.25 4.11
C SER A 144 18.67 -18.05 5.41
N LEU A 145 18.59 -17.40 6.56
CA LEU A 145 18.60 -18.04 7.87
C LEU A 145 17.42 -19.01 8.04
N THR A 146 16.27 -18.68 7.49
CA THR A 146 15.01 -19.41 7.69
C THR A 146 14.58 -20.30 6.52
N LYS A 147 15.37 -20.37 5.44
CA LYS A 147 15.03 -21.11 4.20
C LYS A 147 14.75 -22.61 4.39
N ASN A 148 15.33 -23.21 5.43
CA ASN A 148 15.23 -24.63 5.69
C ASN A 148 14.11 -25.00 6.68
N VAL A 149 13.30 -24.03 7.11
CA VAL A 149 12.15 -24.30 7.98
C VAL A 149 11.15 -25.17 7.25
N LYS A 150 10.91 -26.36 7.78
CA LYS A 150 9.90 -27.31 7.29
C LYS A 150 8.92 -27.55 8.40
N VAL A 151 7.65 -27.35 8.11
CA VAL A 151 6.55 -27.53 9.05
C VAL A 151 5.78 -28.78 8.70
N THR A 152 5.71 -29.72 9.62
CA THR A 152 4.91 -30.95 9.47
C THR A 152 3.55 -30.82 10.18
N PRO A 153 2.54 -31.61 9.79
CA PRO A 153 1.25 -31.63 10.50
C PRO A 153 1.37 -31.97 12.00
N SER A 154 2.36 -32.77 12.36
CA SER A 154 2.63 -33.12 13.76
C SER A 154 3.13 -31.91 14.55
N ASP A 155 3.93 -31.07 13.93
CA ASP A 155 4.47 -29.86 14.57
C ASP A 155 3.36 -28.83 14.82
N VAL A 156 2.48 -28.62 13.83
CA VAL A 156 1.33 -27.72 13.96
C VAL A 156 0.39 -28.19 15.09
N ARG A 157 0.11 -29.50 15.15
CA ARG A 157 -0.73 -30.06 16.21
C ARG A 157 -0.11 -29.88 17.60
N ARG A 158 1.20 -30.09 17.72
CA ARG A 158 1.94 -29.90 18.97
C ARG A 158 1.91 -28.43 19.38
N TYR A 159 2.19 -27.51 18.45
CA TYR A 159 2.14 -26.08 18.67
C TYR A 159 0.76 -25.64 19.17
N PHE A 160 -0.30 -26.03 18.46
CA PHE A 160 -1.67 -25.70 18.85
C PHE A 160 -1.99 -26.15 20.28
N ASN A 161 -1.60 -27.37 20.66
CA ASN A 161 -1.82 -27.92 22.00
C ASN A 161 -0.99 -27.20 23.10
N THR A 162 0.04 -26.45 22.73
CA THR A 162 0.84 -25.65 23.70
C THR A 162 0.40 -24.20 23.78
N LEU A 163 -0.48 -23.73 22.87
CA LEU A 163 -0.99 -22.37 22.92
C LEU A 163 -1.89 -22.18 24.16
N PRO A 164 -1.67 -21.10 24.93
CA PRO A 164 -2.64 -20.65 25.93
C PRO A 164 -3.99 -20.39 25.26
N GLN A 165 -5.08 -20.60 25.97
CA GLN A 165 -6.42 -20.47 25.40
C GLN A 165 -6.75 -19.05 24.95
N ASP A 166 -6.21 -18.04 25.60
CA ASP A 166 -6.30 -16.63 25.24
C ASP A 166 -5.43 -16.23 24.03
N SER A 167 -4.49 -17.09 23.67
CA SER A 167 -3.60 -16.90 22.51
C SER A 167 -4.09 -17.66 21.27
N ILE A 168 -5.17 -18.46 21.37
CA ILE A 168 -5.81 -19.08 20.20
C ILE A 168 -6.53 -17.97 19.42
N PRO A 169 -6.20 -17.76 18.13
CA PRO A 169 -6.80 -16.67 17.37
C PRO A 169 -8.30 -16.86 17.21
N PHE A 170 -9.02 -15.76 17.26
CA PHE A 170 -10.43 -15.72 16.90
C PHE A 170 -10.55 -15.53 15.39
N VAL A 171 -11.24 -16.46 14.73
CA VAL A 171 -11.53 -16.42 13.30
C VAL A 171 -12.91 -15.77 13.14
N PRO A 172 -12.99 -14.58 12.52
CA PRO A 172 -14.28 -13.95 12.28
C PRO A 172 -15.10 -14.74 11.26
N LEU A 173 -16.41 -14.43 11.19
CA LEU A 173 -17.30 -14.98 10.17
C LEU A 173 -16.69 -14.84 8.78
N GLN A 174 -16.63 -15.95 8.05
CA GLN A 174 -16.15 -16.01 6.67
C GLN A 174 -17.24 -16.59 5.75
N VAL A 175 -17.24 -16.13 4.52
CA VAL A 175 -18.17 -16.58 3.48
C VAL A 175 -17.43 -16.89 2.18
N GLU A 176 -17.95 -17.84 1.42
CA GLU A 176 -17.54 -18.10 0.05
C GLU A 176 -18.71 -17.80 -0.87
N VAL A 177 -18.47 -17.05 -1.93
CA VAL A 177 -19.51 -16.54 -2.81
C VAL A 177 -19.18 -16.77 -4.28
N GLN A 178 -20.22 -17.02 -5.06
CA GLN A 178 -20.19 -16.97 -6.52
C GLN A 178 -20.98 -15.77 -7.00
N ILE A 179 -20.58 -15.17 -8.12
CA ILE A 179 -21.21 -14.00 -8.71
C ILE A 179 -21.48 -14.20 -10.20
N VAL A 180 -22.61 -13.70 -10.67
CA VAL A 180 -22.95 -13.55 -12.09
C VAL A 180 -23.32 -12.10 -12.31
N THR A 181 -22.69 -11.44 -13.31
CA THR A 181 -22.94 -10.03 -13.60
C THR A 181 -23.38 -9.81 -15.04
N ILE A 182 -24.20 -8.80 -15.25
CA ILE A 182 -24.57 -8.27 -16.57
C ILE A 182 -24.29 -6.77 -16.60
N ASN A 183 -23.63 -6.32 -17.65
CA ASN A 183 -23.43 -4.90 -17.91
C ASN A 183 -24.66 -4.37 -18.68
N PRO A 184 -25.42 -3.43 -18.12
CA PRO A 184 -26.50 -2.80 -18.85
C PRO A 184 -25.94 -2.07 -20.08
N PRO A 185 -26.68 -2.07 -21.19
CA PRO A 185 -26.27 -1.31 -22.38
C PRO A 185 -26.28 0.19 -22.08
N VAL A 186 -25.31 0.91 -22.62
CA VAL A 186 -25.26 2.36 -22.50
C VAL A 186 -25.93 2.99 -23.71
N PRO A 187 -26.87 3.95 -23.52
CA PRO A 187 -27.52 4.66 -24.61
C PRO A 187 -26.51 5.38 -25.51
N ARG A 188 -26.71 5.30 -26.83
CA ARG A 188 -25.84 6.00 -27.80
C ARG A 188 -25.80 7.51 -27.57
N GLU A 189 -26.92 8.09 -27.18
CA GLU A 189 -27.03 9.51 -26.87
C GLU A 189 -26.07 9.91 -25.74
N GLU A 190 -26.02 9.11 -24.68
CA GLU A 190 -25.14 9.37 -23.54
C GLU A 190 -23.65 9.23 -23.93
N ILE A 191 -23.31 8.26 -24.78
CA ILE A 191 -21.95 8.13 -25.34
C ILE A 191 -21.58 9.40 -26.12
N GLU A 192 -22.47 9.92 -26.98
CA GLU A 192 -22.20 11.14 -27.73
C GLU A 192 -22.16 12.39 -26.84
N ASN A 193 -22.97 12.46 -25.79
CA ASN A 193 -22.92 13.53 -24.79
C ASN A 193 -21.55 13.55 -24.07
N VAL A 194 -21.06 12.40 -23.63
CA VAL A 194 -19.74 12.28 -22.99
C VAL A 194 -18.63 12.70 -23.96
N LYS A 195 -18.67 12.23 -25.21
CA LYS A 195 -17.71 12.61 -26.24
C LYS A 195 -17.77 14.10 -26.56
N ALA A 196 -18.96 14.70 -26.60
CA ALA A 196 -19.15 16.15 -26.83
C ALA A 196 -18.52 16.97 -25.70
N ARG A 197 -18.72 16.57 -24.44
CA ARG A 197 -18.08 17.21 -23.27
C ARG A 197 -16.56 17.12 -23.34
N LEU A 198 -15.99 15.96 -23.71
CA LEU A 198 -14.53 15.80 -23.84
C LEU A 198 -13.97 16.64 -25.01
N ARG A 199 -14.71 16.79 -26.13
CA ARG A 199 -14.32 17.71 -27.20
C ARG A 199 -14.31 19.16 -26.74
N ASP A 200 -15.34 19.60 -25.99
CA ASP A 200 -15.38 20.94 -25.41
C ASP A 200 -14.18 21.21 -24.49
N TYR A 201 -13.84 20.24 -23.62
CA TYR A 201 -12.66 20.36 -22.75
C TYR A 201 -11.36 20.46 -23.55
N THR A 202 -11.22 19.64 -24.58
CA THR A 202 -10.07 19.70 -25.51
C THR A 202 -9.97 21.06 -26.18
N ASP A 203 -11.06 21.61 -26.66
CA ASP A 203 -11.11 22.91 -27.36
C ASP A 203 -10.75 24.05 -26.39
N ARG A 204 -11.27 24.04 -25.17
CA ARG A 204 -10.95 25.04 -24.14
C ARG A 204 -9.48 25.03 -23.74
N VAL A 205 -8.87 23.85 -23.62
CA VAL A 205 -7.41 23.72 -23.35
C VAL A 205 -6.61 24.23 -24.55
N ASN A 206 -6.95 23.82 -25.75
CA ASN A 206 -6.22 24.22 -26.97
C ASN A 206 -6.30 25.72 -27.27
N ARG A 207 -7.40 26.40 -26.86
CA ARG A 207 -7.57 27.86 -26.97
C ARG A 207 -6.96 28.63 -25.78
N GLY A 208 -6.42 27.92 -24.77
CA GLY A 208 -5.86 28.55 -23.56
C GLY A 208 -6.92 29.14 -22.62
N GLU A 209 -8.19 28.78 -22.76
CA GLU A 209 -9.28 29.26 -21.91
C GLU A 209 -9.31 28.58 -20.53
N SER A 210 -8.72 27.39 -20.43
CA SER A 210 -8.63 26.63 -19.19
C SER A 210 -7.41 25.71 -19.20
N ASP A 211 -6.81 25.51 -18.03
CA ASP A 211 -5.75 24.52 -17.88
C ASP A 211 -6.36 23.12 -17.82
N PHE A 212 -5.68 22.14 -18.40
CA PHE A 212 -6.11 20.73 -18.38
C PHE A 212 -6.28 20.21 -16.96
N SER A 213 -5.35 20.53 -16.06
CA SER A 213 -5.42 20.13 -14.65
C SER A 213 -6.65 20.69 -13.93
N THR A 214 -7.04 21.93 -14.20
CA THR A 214 -8.25 22.53 -13.65
C THR A 214 -9.49 21.80 -14.11
N LEU A 215 -9.59 21.46 -15.40
CA LEU A 215 -10.71 20.70 -15.93
C LEU A 215 -10.73 19.26 -15.37
N ALA A 216 -9.56 18.65 -15.14
CA ALA A 216 -9.47 17.34 -14.52
C ALA A 216 -9.96 17.35 -13.08
N ILE A 217 -9.59 18.37 -12.28
CA ILE A 217 -10.07 18.52 -10.89
C ILE A 217 -11.59 18.69 -10.84
N LEU A 218 -12.16 19.46 -11.77
CA LEU A 218 -13.58 19.79 -11.76
C LEU A 218 -14.46 18.68 -12.33
N TYR A 219 -13.99 17.91 -13.31
CA TYR A 219 -14.86 17.08 -14.12
C TYR A 219 -14.40 15.65 -14.32
N SER A 220 -13.12 15.30 -14.01
CA SER A 220 -12.66 13.93 -14.19
C SER A 220 -13.29 13.01 -13.15
N GLU A 221 -13.75 11.86 -13.62
CA GLU A 221 -14.24 10.77 -12.78
C GLU A 221 -13.16 9.73 -12.44
N ALA A 222 -11.92 10.01 -12.85
CA ALA A 222 -10.75 9.21 -12.43
C ALA A 222 -10.32 9.57 -11.00
N PRO A 223 -9.78 8.62 -10.22
CA PRO A 223 -9.22 8.90 -8.89
C PRO A 223 -8.16 10.01 -8.91
N GLU A 224 -7.38 10.08 -9.98
CA GLU A 224 -6.34 11.09 -10.19
C GLU A 224 -6.91 12.47 -10.51
N GLY A 225 -8.20 12.58 -10.76
CA GLY A 225 -8.87 13.86 -11.02
C GLY A 225 -8.58 14.90 -9.94
N VAL A 226 -8.61 14.53 -8.67
CA VAL A 226 -8.31 15.41 -7.52
C VAL A 226 -6.89 16.00 -7.56
N ARG A 227 -5.97 15.38 -8.33
CA ARG A 227 -4.59 15.82 -8.56
C ARG A 227 -4.36 16.36 -9.96
N GLY A 228 -5.40 16.89 -10.59
CA GLY A 228 -5.32 17.41 -11.97
C GLY A 228 -5.17 16.33 -13.04
N GLY A 229 -5.52 15.08 -12.73
CA GLY A 229 -5.47 13.94 -13.62
C GLY A 229 -4.08 13.33 -13.83
N GLU A 230 -3.06 13.73 -13.06
CA GLU A 230 -1.67 13.29 -13.22
C GLU A 230 -1.44 11.86 -12.73
N LEU A 231 -0.84 11.01 -13.59
CA LEU A 231 -0.53 9.60 -13.30
C LEU A 231 0.85 9.40 -12.67
N GLY A 232 1.76 10.40 -12.78
CA GLY A 232 3.18 10.21 -12.50
C GLY A 232 3.88 9.41 -13.61
N PHE A 233 5.16 9.06 -13.38
CA PHE A 233 5.92 8.26 -14.36
C PHE A 233 5.52 6.80 -14.35
N VAL A 234 4.87 6.37 -15.41
CA VAL A 234 4.37 4.99 -15.60
C VAL A 234 4.98 4.35 -16.85
N GLY A 235 5.21 3.04 -16.78
CA GLY A 235 5.63 2.24 -17.92
C GLY A 235 4.45 1.82 -18.79
N ARG A 236 4.70 1.41 -20.04
CA ARG A 236 3.66 0.99 -20.99
C ARG A 236 2.81 -0.17 -20.45
N GLY A 237 3.41 -1.10 -19.73
CA GLY A 237 2.73 -2.32 -19.22
C GLY A 237 1.81 -2.07 -18.02
N THR A 238 1.84 -0.89 -17.41
CA THR A 238 0.94 -0.53 -16.28
C THR A 238 -0.36 0.14 -16.73
N LEU A 239 -0.45 0.47 -18.01
CA LEU A 239 -1.60 1.12 -18.62
C LEU A 239 -2.37 0.12 -19.50
N VAL A 240 -3.68 0.30 -19.61
CA VAL A 240 -4.47 -0.48 -20.56
C VAL A 240 -4.02 -0.20 -22.00
N PRO A 241 -4.04 -1.21 -22.89
CA PRO A 241 -3.43 -1.12 -24.22
C PRO A 241 -3.88 0.08 -25.06
N GLU A 242 -5.16 0.40 -25.03
CA GLU A 242 -5.76 1.50 -25.80
C GLU A 242 -5.25 2.86 -25.31
N PHE A 243 -5.16 3.03 -23.99
CA PHE A 243 -4.63 4.24 -23.38
C PHE A 243 -3.12 4.37 -23.64
N ALA A 244 -2.36 3.29 -23.41
CA ALA A 244 -0.92 3.23 -23.64
C ALA A 244 -0.56 3.55 -25.10
N ALA A 245 -1.33 3.02 -26.07
CA ALA A 245 -1.11 3.27 -27.49
C ALA A 245 -1.18 4.75 -27.84
N VAL A 246 -2.09 5.51 -27.22
CA VAL A 246 -2.22 6.95 -27.48
C VAL A 246 -1.21 7.75 -26.64
N ALA A 247 -1.12 7.47 -25.33
CA ALA A 247 -0.26 8.23 -24.40
C ALA A 247 1.22 8.23 -24.84
N PHE A 248 1.77 7.07 -25.20
CA PHE A 248 3.17 6.94 -25.63
C PHE A 248 3.47 7.55 -27.01
N ASN A 249 2.44 7.81 -27.81
CA ASN A 249 2.58 8.50 -29.11
C ASN A 249 2.45 10.02 -29.00
N LEU A 250 2.07 10.57 -27.85
CA LEU A 250 2.07 12.01 -27.62
C LEU A 250 3.50 12.55 -27.60
N ASN A 251 3.77 13.64 -28.31
CA ASN A 251 5.09 14.29 -28.37
C ASN A 251 5.06 15.77 -28.00
N ASP A 252 3.87 16.37 -27.90
CA ASP A 252 3.68 17.79 -27.63
C ASP A 252 2.89 17.98 -26.32
N PRO A 253 3.52 18.50 -25.25
CA PRO A 253 2.84 18.73 -23.98
C PRO A 253 1.70 19.76 -24.04
N LYS A 254 1.65 20.59 -25.09
CA LYS A 254 0.60 21.60 -25.27
C LYS A 254 -0.67 21.02 -25.90
N LYS A 255 -0.58 19.84 -26.51
CA LYS A 255 -1.71 19.24 -27.22
C LYS A 255 -2.40 18.17 -26.37
N VAL A 256 -3.73 18.18 -26.47
CA VAL A 256 -4.60 17.12 -25.93
C VAL A 256 -4.79 16.03 -26.99
N SER A 257 -4.83 14.79 -26.56
CA SER A 257 -5.08 13.63 -27.44
C SER A 257 -6.48 13.66 -28.07
N LYS A 258 -6.68 12.82 -29.07
CA LYS A 258 -8.03 12.40 -29.46
C LYS A 258 -8.66 11.63 -28.28
N ILE A 259 -9.99 11.53 -28.31
CA ILE A 259 -10.74 10.72 -27.32
C ILE A 259 -10.31 9.25 -27.47
N VAL A 260 -9.98 8.65 -26.34
CA VAL A 260 -9.60 7.24 -26.21
C VAL A 260 -10.71 6.51 -25.46
N GLU A 261 -11.21 5.44 -26.04
CA GLU A 261 -12.17 4.56 -25.39
C GLU A 261 -11.44 3.38 -24.72
N THR A 262 -11.75 3.10 -23.47
CA THR A 262 -11.21 1.96 -22.71
C THR A 262 -12.33 1.28 -21.92
N GLU A 263 -12.02 0.19 -21.25
CA GLU A 263 -12.98 -0.45 -20.34
C GLU A 263 -13.44 0.47 -19.19
N PHE A 264 -12.64 1.50 -18.84
CA PHE A 264 -12.98 2.46 -17.77
C PHE A 264 -13.90 3.58 -18.26
N GLY A 265 -13.98 3.88 -19.53
CA GLY A 265 -14.76 4.98 -20.10
C GLY A 265 -14.04 5.68 -21.25
N PHE A 266 -14.31 6.95 -21.42
CA PHE A 266 -13.73 7.81 -22.46
C PHE A 266 -12.73 8.76 -21.85
N HIS A 267 -11.54 8.84 -22.43
CA HIS A 267 -10.42 9.63 -21.93
C HIS A 267 -9.95 10.65 -22.96
N ILE A 268 -9.45 11.78 -22.47
CA ILE A 268 -8.51 12.65 -23.18
C ILE A 268 -7.23 12.72 -22.36
N ILE A 269 -6.08 12.80 -23.03
CA ILE A 269 -4.76 12.65 -22.43
C ILE A 269 -3.90 13.84 -22.84
N GLN A 270 -3.13 14.39 -21.90
CA GLN A 270 -2.11 15.39 -22.16
C GLN A 270 -0.76 14.91 -21.62
N LEU A 271 0.28 15.04 -22.44
CA LEU A 271 1.65 14.73 -22.07
C LEU A 271 2.15 15.77 -21.05
N ILE A 272 2.89 15.33 -20.02
CA ILE A 272 3.69 16.20 -19.17
C ILE A 272 5.16 16.03 -19.55
N GLU A 273 5.69 14.80 -19.45
CA GLU A 273 7.10 14.52 -19.71
C GLU A 273 7.31 13.06 -20.14
N LYS A 274 8.37 12.79 -20.92
CA LYS A 274 8.86 11.44 -21.22
C LYS A 274 10.26 11.26 -20.69
N ARG A 275 10.53 10.09 -20.08
CA ARG A 275 11.86 9.69 -19.59
C ARG A 275 12.12 8.23 -19.98
N GLY A 276 12.94 8.05 -21.03
CA GLY A 276 13.22 6.71 -21.53
C GLY A 276 11.95 5.96 -21.94
N ASP A 277 11.71 4.84 -21.33
CA ASP A 277 10.54 3.96 -21.54
C ASP A 277 9.31 4.32 -20.67
N ARG A 278 9.39 5.41 -19.88
CA ARG A 278 8.31 5.90 -19.01
C ARG A 278 7.74 7.21 -19.49
N ILE A 279 6.45 7.40 -19.20
CA ILE A 279 5.71 8.62 -19.51
C ILE A 279 5.03 9.16 -18.25
N ASN A 280 5.12 10.48 -18.05
CA ASN A 280 4.23 11.20 -17.15
C ASN A 280 3.20 11.92 -18.01
N CYS A 281 1.93 11.64 -17.77
CA CYS A 281 0.79 12.28 -18.44
C CYS A 281 -0.34 12.52 -17.46
N ARG A 282 -1.26 13.36 -17.86
CA ARG A 282 -2.53 13.60 -17.15
C ARG A 282 -3.69 13.24 -18.04
N HIS A 283 -4.81 12.84 -17.44
CA HIS A 283 -6.00 12.48 -18.19
C HIS A 283 -7.29 12.98 -17.53
N ILE A 284 -8.32 13.13 -18.35
CA ILE A 284 -9.70 13.32 -17.90
C ILE A 284 -10.48 12.10 -18.36
N LEU A 285 -11.12 11.45 -17.42
CA LEU A 285 -11.99 10.28 -17.64
C LEU A 285 -13.44 10.72 -17.42
N LEU A 286 -14.31 10.42 -18.38
CA LEU A 286 -15.76 10.48 -18.22
C LEU A 286 -16.36 9.11 -18.53
N ARG A 287 -17.36 8.71 -17.71
CA ARG A 287 -18.14 7.49 -17.89
C ARG A 287 -19.53 7.82 -18.38
N PRO A 288 -19.99 7.20 -19.47
CA PRO A 288 -21.39 7.34 -19.84
C PRO A 288 -22.28 6.65 -18.79
N LYS A 289 -23.35 7.30 -18.40
CA LYS A 289 -24.28 6.78 -17.40
C LYS A 289 -25.26 5.79 -18.05
N VAL A 290 -25.62 4.77 -17.29
CA VAL A 290 -26.68 3.84 -17.65
C VAL A 290 -28.01 4.47 -17.31
N SER A 291 -29.02 4.31 -18.18
CA SER A 291 -30.37 4.77 -17.88
C SER A 291 -31.07 3.82 -16.89
N ASP A 292 -32.01 4.36 -16.10
CA ASP A 292 -32.85 3.55 -15.20
C ASP A 292 -33.65 2.48 -15.97
N GLU A 293 -34.04 2.77 -17.22
CA GLU A 293 -34.71 1.79 -18.08
C GLU A 293 -33.79 0.61 -18.44
N ASP A 294 -32.55 0.88 -18.79
CA ASP A 294 -31.58 -0.17 -19.15
C ASP A 294 -31.11 -0.97 -17.93
N LEU A 295 -30.99 -0.32 -16.76
CA LEU A 295 -30.79 -1.01 -15.49
C LEU A 295 -31.95 -1.98 -15.19
N ASN A 296 -33.18 -1.53 -15.32
CA ASN A 296 -34.39 -2.35 -15.11
C ASN A 296 -34.47 -3.53 -16.07
N LYS A 297 -34.10 -3.35 -17.35
CA LYS A 297 -33.97 -4.45 -18.34
C LYS A 297 -32.94 -5.48 -17.91
N ALA A 298 -31.79 -5.03 -17.42
CA ALA A 298 -30.72 -5.94 -16.95
C ALA A 298 -31.14 -6.68 -15.68
N ILE A 299 -31.85 -6.00 -14.75
CA ILE A 299 -32.45 -6.62 -13.56
C ILE A 299 -33.43 -7.72 -13.97
N ALA A 300 -34.39 -7.40 -14.83
CA ALA A 300 -35.39 -8.37 -15.30
C ALA A 300 -34.73 -9.60 -16.01
N ARG A 301 -33.64 -9.36 -16.78
CA ARG A 301 -32.90 -10.44 -17.41
C ARG A 301 -32.22 -11.34 -16.39
N LEU A 302 -31.55 -10.79 -15.35
CA LEU A 302 -30.92 -11.61 -14.30
C LEU A 302 -31.95 -12.27 -13.40
N ASP A 303 -33.12 -11.67 -13.21
CA ASP A 303 -34.20 -12.31 -12.45
C ASP A 303 -34.76 -13.53 -13.21
N SER A 304 -34.85 -13.47 -14.54
CA SER A 304 -35.17 -14.66 -15.35
C SER A 304 -34.10 -15.76 -15.18
N VAL A 305 -32.81 -15.40 -15.26
CA VAL A 305 -31.70 -16.35 -15.05
C VAL A 305 -31.76 -16.97 -13.64
N ARG A 306 -32.06 -16.18 -12.61
CA ARG A 306 -32.26 -16.67 -11.26
C ARG A 306 -33.39 -17.67 -11.19
N THR A 307 -34.54 -17.36 -11.81
CA THR A 307 -35.71 -18.26 -11.89
C THR A 307 -35.34 -19.58 -12.56
N ASP A 308 -34.58 -19.55 -13.65
CA ASP A 308 -34.14 -20.76 -14.35
C ASP A 308 -33.21 -21.61 -13.48
N ILE A 309 -32.35 -20.98 -12.65
CA ILE A 309 -31.46 -21.69 -11.71
C ILE A 309 -32.23 -22.24 -10.52
N VAL A 310 -33.06 -21.42 -9.85
CA VAL A 310 -33.64 -21.74 -8.53
C VAL A 310 -34.96 -22.49 -8.65
N ASP A 311 -35.87 -22.00 -9.53
CA ASP A 311 -37.25 -22.47 -9.57
C ASP A 311 -37.44 -23.58 -10.63
N ARG A 312 -36.76 -23.45 -11.78
CA ARG A 312 -36.89 -24.38 -12.90
C ARG A 312 -35.80 -25.44 -12.95
N ASN A 313 -34.66 -25.17 -12.27
CA ASN A 313 -33.48 -26.06 -12.25
C ASN A 313 -33.00 -26.46 -13.66
N GLU A 314 -33.06 -25.52 -14.62
CA GLU A 314 -32.65 -25.78 -16.00
C GLU A 314 -31.14 -25.87 -16.14
N PHE A 315 -30.40 -25.11 -15.34
CA PHE A 315 -28.93 -25.15 -15.23
C PHE A 315 -28.46 -24.63 -13.86
N ASP A 316 -27.22 -24.94 -13.54
CA ASP A 316 -26.62 -24.52 -12.26
C ASP A 316 -26.00 -23.12 -12.35
N PHE A 317 -25.66 -22.54 -11.18
CA PHE A 317 -25.07 -21.21 -11.07
C PHE A 317 -23.70 -21.12 -11.80
N ALA A 318 -22.92 -22.21 -11.80
CA ALA A 318 -21.62 -22.27 -12.47
C ALA A 318 -21.77 -22.17 -14.00
N THR A 319 -22.80 -22.80 -14.55
CA THR A 319 -23.17 -22.70 -15.97
C THR A 319 -23.59 -21.28 -16.33
N ALA A 320 -24.43 -20.63 -15.49
CA ALA A 320 -24.81 -19.23 -15.68
C ALA A 320 -23.57 -18.32 -15.63
N ALA A 321 -22.67 -18.54 -14.70
CA ALA A 321 -21.41 -17.78 -14.60
C ALA A 321 -20.58 -17.89 -15.89
N ARG A 322 -20.44 -19.09 -16.41
CA ARG A 322 -19.61 -19.33 -17.61
C ARG A 322 -20.19 -18.74 -18.88
N TYR A 323 -21.51 -18.85 -19.09
CA TYR A 323 -22.13 -18.52 -20.39
C TYR A 323 -22.88 -17.19 -20.39
N ILE A 324 -23.34 -16.71 -19.23
CA ILE A 324 -24.16 -15.50 -19.14
C ILE A 324 -23.37 -14.34 -18.51
N SER A 325 -22.52 -14.63 -17.50
CA SER A 325 -21.78 -13.59 -16.79
C SER A 325 -20.82 -12.84 -17.71
N GLN A 326 -20.81 -11.52 -17.54
CA GLN A 326 -19.87 -10.61 -18.22
C GLN A 326 -18.69 -10.20 -17.32
N ASP A 327 -18.65 -10.72 -16.10
CA ASP A 327 -17.49 -10.53 -15.22
C ASP A 327 -16.28 -11.31 -15.77
N LYS A 328 -15.21 -10.57 -16.06
CA LYS A 328 -13.98 -11.14 -16.63
C LYS A 328 -13.19 -11.98 -15.64
N ASP A 329 -13.29 -11.65 -14.34
CA ASP A 329 -12.45 -12.23 -13.32
C ASP A 329 -13.00 -13.57 -12.81
N THR A 330 -14.33 -13.73 -12.77
CA THR A 330 -14.97 -14.91 -12.17
C THR A 330 -15.62 -15.86 -13.17
N ARG A 331 -16.00 -15.39 -14.37
CA ARG A 331 -16.76 -16.21 -15.35
C ARG A 331 -16.11 -17.55 -15.68
N TYR A 332 -14.78 -17.62 -15.80
CA TYR A 332 -14.06 -18.85 -16.11
C TYR A 332 -13.73 -19.71 -14.89
N SER A 333 -13.97 -19.17 -13.70
CA SER A 333 -13.84 -19.86 -12.40
C SER A 333 -15.24 -20.21 -11.83
N ASN A 334 -16.23 -20.47 -12.71
CA ASN A 334 -17.60 -20.82 -12.32
C ASN A 334 -18.29 -19.76 -11.44
N GLY A 335 -17.89 -18.50 -11.58
CA GLY A 335 -18.39 -17.39 -10.78
C GLY A 335 -17.75 -17.25 -9.40
N VAL A 336 -16.82 -18.11 -9.01
CA VAL A 336 -16.16 -18.08 -7.69
C VAL A 336 -15.35 -16.80 -7.53
N MET A 337 -15.63 -16.04 -6.50
CA MET A 337 -14.85 -14.86 -6.14
C MET A 337 -13.56 -15.27 -5.42
N MET A 338 -12.46 -14.58 -5.73
CA MET A 338 -11.17 -14.78 -5.09
C MET A 338 -10.78 -13.54 -4.29
N ASN A 339 -10.43 -13.76 -3.04
CA ASN A 339 -9.89 -12.73 -2.16
C ASN A 339 -8.45 -12.42 -2.57
N GLN A 340 -8.21 -11.23 -3.09
CA GLN A 340 -6.88 -10.83 -3.60
C GLN A 340 -5.85 -10.65 -2.48
N GLU A 341 -6.29 -10.38 -1.25
CA GLU A 341 -5.39 -10.20 -0.10
C GLU A 341 -4.86 -11.53 0.42
N THR A 342 -5.73 -12.55 0.48
CA THR A 342 -5.38 -13.86 1.05
C THR A 342 -5.06 -14.93 0.01
N GLY A 343 -5.45 -14.71 -1.25
CA GLY A 343 -5.35 -15.71 -2.33
C GLY A 343 -6.29 -16.90 -2.15
N THR A 344 -7.35 -16.79 -1.32
CA THR A 344 -8.33 -17.84 -1.04
C THR A 344 -9.71 -17.46 -1.56
N THR A 345 -10.67 -18.38 -1.46
CA THR A 345 -12.09 -18.12 -1.78
C THR A 345 -12.89 -17.58 -0.59
N GLN A 346 -12.26 -17.48 0.57
CA GLN A 346 -12.88 -17.06 1.82
C GLN A 346 -12.76 -15.53 2.00
N PHE A 347 -13.86 -14.92 2.38
CA PHE A 347 -13.95 -13.49 2.65
C PHE A 347 -14.53 -13.24 4.03
N GLN A 348 -13.91 -12.34 4.78
CA GLN A 348 -14.64 -11.65 5.83
C GLN A 348 -15.64 -10.69 5.19
N MET A 349 -16.75 -10.40 5.86
CA MET A 349 -17.79 -9.51 5.31
C MET A 349 -17.27 -8.13 4.92
N SER A 350 -16.27 -7.62 5.65
CA SER A 350 -15.61 -6.33 5.36
C SER A 350 -14.72 -6.32 4.11
N GLN A 351 -14.33 -7.50 3.61
CA GLN A 351 -13.48 -7.66 2.42
C GLN A 351 -14.28 -7.79 1.13
N LEU A 352 -15.59 -8.02 1.24
CA LEU A 352 -16.49 -8.03 0.09
C LEU A 352 -16.86 -6.60 -0.34
N PRO A 353 -17.18 -6.37 -1.65
CA PRO A 353 -17.82 -5.14 -2.07
C PRO A 353 -19.08 -4.87 -1.23
N GLN A 354 -19.32 -3.63 -0.85
CA GLN A 354 -20.35 -3.27 0.12
C GLN A 354 -21.75 -3.77 -0.28
N GLU A 355 -22.08 -3.70 -1.56
CA GLU A 355 -23.38 -4.15 -2.08
C GLU A 355 -23.50 -5.69 -2.00
N VAL A 356 -22.43 -6.41 -2.31
CA VAL A 356 -22.36 -7.88 -2.19
C VAL A 356 -22.48 -8.28 -0.73
N ALA A 357 -21.70 -7.66 0.18
CA ALA A 357 -21.74 -7.96 1.61
C ALA A 357 -23.16 -7.79 2.19
N ARG A 358 -23.87 -6.71 1.81
CA ARG A 358 -25.25 -6.47 2.26
C ARG A 358 -26.19 -7.59 1.85
N VAL A 359 -26.10 -8.02 0.60
CA VAL A 359 -26.97 -9.07 0.05
C VAL A 359 -26.62 -10.44 0.65
N VAL A 360 -25.32 -10.76 0.74
CA VAL A 360 -24.85 -12.05 1.31
C VAL A 360 -25.19 -12.21 2.78
N ALA A 361 -25.28 -11.11 3.54
CA ALA A 361 -25.69 -11.14 4.94
C ALA A 361 -27.08 -11.75 5.18
N GLU A 362 -27.97 -11.65 4.19
CA GLU A 362 -29.36 -12.13 4.25
C GLU A 362 -29.53 -13.56 3.71
N LEU A 363 -28.49 -14.13 3.06
CA LEU A 363 -28.56 -15.45 2.42
C LEU A 363 -28.17 -16.58 3.35
N GLN A 364 -28.78 -17.75 3.12
CA GLN A 364 -28.32 -19.01 3.67
C GLN A 364 -27.40 -19.75 2.67
N PRO A 365 -26.50 -20.64 3.15
CA PRO A 365 -25.68 -21.43 2.27
C PRO A 365 -26.51 -22.19 1.22
N GLY A 366 -26.13 -22.05 -0.04
CA GLY A 366 -26.83 -22.60 -1.20
C GLY A 366 -27.82 -21.62 -1.85
N GLU A 367 -28.24 -20.55 -1.18
CA GLU A 367 -29.22 -19.61 -1.73
C GLU A 367 -28.60 -18.66 -2.76
N VAL A 368 -29.44 -18.26 -3.71
CA VAL A 368 -29.15 -17.28 -4.77
C VAL A 368 -29.94 -16.00 -4.51
N SER A 369 -29.27 -14.87 -4.51
CA SER A 369 -29.89 -13.57 -4.26
C SER A 369 -30.86 -13.16 -5.38
N LYS A 370 -31.72 -12.19 -5.07
CA LYS A 370 -32.38 -11.38 -6.11
C LYS A 370 -31.33 -10.53 -6.84
N PRO A 371 -31.60 -10.11 -8.10
CA PRO A 371 -30.74 -9.15 -8.78
C PRO A 371 -30.64 -7.83 -8.02
N PHE A 372 -29.41 -7.29 -7.98
CA PHE A 372 -29.11 -5.98 -7.38
C PHE A 372 -28.10 -5.21 -8.21
N VAL A 373 -28.12 -3.88 -8.08
CA VAL A 373 -27.19 -2.99 -8.74
C VAL A 373 -25.96 -2.84 -7.84
N MET A 374 -24.78 -2.92 -8.43
CA MET A 374 -23.52 -2.65 -7.78
C MET A 374 -22.57 -1.90 -8.71
N LYS A 375 -21.47 -1.37 -8.15
CA LYS A 375 -20.38 -0.87 -8.95
C LYS A 375 -19.37 -1.98 -9.21
N ASP A 376 -19.05 -2.16 -10.48
CA ASP A 376 -17.93 -3.02 -10.90
C ASP A 376 -16.64 -2.54 -10.22
N THR A 377 -15.95 -3.44 -9.52
CA THR A 377 -14.77 -3.11 -8.71
C THR A 377 -13.59 -2.59 -9.53
N ARG A 378 -13.54 -2.94 -10.82
CA ARG A 378 -12.47 -2.60 -11.74
C ARG A 378 -12.76 -1.31 -12.51
N SER A 379 -13.91 -1.24 -13.14
CA SER A 379 -14.28 -0.10 -14.02
C SER A 379 -15.08 0.99 -13.31
N SER A 380 -15.59 0.72 -12.11
CA SER A 380 -16.52 1.58 -11.35
C SER A 380 -17.82 1.90 -12.11
N ARG A 381 -18.17 1.10 -13.13
CA ARG A 381 -19.45 1.21 -13.85
C ARG A 381 -20.57 0.53 -13.07
N GLU A 382 -21.78 1.01 -13.22
CA GLU A 382 -22.95 0.34 -12.68
C GLU A 382 -23.23 -0.95 -13.47
N ILE A 383 -23.34 -2.04 -12.75
CA ILE A 383 -23.64 -3.38 -13.26
C ILE A 383 -24.75 -4.00 -12.43
N VAL A 384 -25.43 -5.00 -12.98
CA VAL A 384 -26.41 -5.79 -12.24
C VAL A 384 -25.81 -7.16 -11.94
N ALA A 385 -25.96 -7.61 -10.71
CA ALA A 385 -25.43 -8.86 -10.23
C ALA A 385 -26.48 -9.72 -9.51
N ILE A 386 -26.26 -11.03 -9.53
CA ILE A 386 -26.80 -12.01 -8.58
C ILE A 386 -25.62 -12.73 -7.92
N VAL A 387 -25.75 -13.06 -6.65
CA VAL A 387 -24.75 -13.82 -5.91
C VAL A 387 -25.34 -15.08 -5.32
N LYS A 388 -24.51 -16.13 -5.20
CA LYS A 388 -24.83 -17.34 -4.48
C LYS A 388 -23.88 -17.47 -3.29
N LEU A 389 -24.42 -17.62 -2.09
CA LEU A 389 -23.66 -18.00 -0.92
C LEU A 389 -23.37 -19.50 -0.99
N THR A 390 -22.11 -19.88 -1.22
CA THR A 390 -21.74 -21.30 -1.34
C THR A 390 -21.39 -21.91 0.00
N ASN A 391 -20.73 -21.13 0.87
CA ASN A 391 -20.33 -21.58 2.18
C ASN A 391 -20.37 -20.44 3.20
N ARG A 392 -20.62 -20.77 4.46
CA ARG A 392 -20.58 -19.85 5.60
C ARG A 392 -19.88 -20.55 6.76
N ILE A 393 -18.83 -19.97 7.23
CA ILE A 393 -18.06 -20.40 8.38
C ILE A 393 -18.32 -19.39 9.49
N ASP A 394 -19.06 -19.81 10.52
CA ASP A 394 -19.38 -18.93 11.64
C ASP A 394 -18.12 -18.55 12.42
N ALA A 395 -18.19 -17.41 13.09
CA ALA A 395 -17.09 -16.93 13.89
C ALA A 395 -16.78 -17.91 15.04
N HIS A 396 -15.51 -18.27 15.20
CA HIS A 396 -15.07 -19.27 16.18
C HIS A 396 -13.62 -19.05 16.62
N GLN A 397 -13.21 -19.70 17.69
CA GLN A 397 -11.79 -19.84 17.99
C GLN A 397 -11.16 -20.87 17.04
N ALA A 398 -9.98 -20.53 16.53
CA ALA A 398 -9.29 -21.37 15.54
C ALA A 398 -9.14 -22.82 16.03
N ASN A 399 -9.33 -23.75 15.10
CA ASN A 399 -9.21 -25.18 15.36
C ASN A 399 -8.39 -25.90 14.29
N LEU A 400 -7.91 -27.10 14.60
CA LEU A 400 -7.05 -27.86 13.69
C LEU A 400 -7.78 -28.43 12.46
N GLY A 401 -9.11 -28.48 12.47
CA GLY A 401 -9.91 -29.02 11.36
C GLY A 401 -10.07 -27.98 10.25
N ASP A 402 -10.57 -26.81 10.63
CA ASP A 402 -10.98 -25.77 9.70
C ASP A 402 -9.85 -24.76 9.41
N ASP A 403 -8.98 -24.49 10.41
CA ASP A 403 -7.99 -23.39 10.37
C ASP A 403 -6.54 -23.88 10.30
N TYR A 404 -6.34 -25.08 9.79
CA TYR A 404 -5.00 -25.68 9.73
C TYR A 404 -3.96 -24.77 9.04
N GLN A 405 -4.31 -24.09 7.96
CA GLN A 405 -3.37 -23.24 7.24
C GLN A 405 -3.00 -21.99 8.05
N LEU A 406 -3.95 -21.39 8.76
CA LEU A 406 -3.71 -20.29 9.69
C LEU A 406 -2.74 -20.72 10.79
N LEU A 407 -3.02 -21.82 11.46
CA LEU A 407 -2.19 -22.35 12.55
C LEU A 407 -0.80 -22.79 12.06
N LYS A 408 -0.71 -23.32 10.83
CA LYS A 408 0.56 -23.66 10.18
C LYS A 408 1.38 -22.39 9.93
N GLY A 409 0.77 -21.33 9.40
CA GLY A 409 1.43 -20.04 9.18
C GLY A 409 1.95 -19.44 10.48
N MET A 410 1.16 -19.47 11.54
CA MET A 410 1.57 -18.99 12.88
C MET A 410 2.76 -19.78 13.43
N TYR A 411 2.73 -21.09 13.33
CA TYR A 411 3.86 -21.93 13.78
C TYR A 411 5.11 -21.70 12.94
N GLU A 412 4.96 -21.57 11.62
CA GLU A 412 6.07 -21.29 10.72
C GLU A 412 6.74 -19.95 11.05
N GLU A 413 5.95 -18.91 11.27
CA GLU A 413 6.47 -17.58 11.63
C GLU A 413 7.12 -17.59 13.01
N SER A 414 6.49 -18.22 14.01
CA SER A 414 7.08 -18.40 15.35
C SER A 414 8.42 -19.15 15.29
N THR A 415 8.51 -20.18 14.43
CA THR A 415 9.75 -20.95 14.27
C THR A 415 10.84 -20.13 13.57
N LYS A 416 10.47 -19.36 12.54
CA LYS A 416 11.41 -18.43 11.87
C LYS A 416 11.94 -17.38 12.83
N GLN A 417 11.05 -16.79 13.64
CA GLN A 417 11.43 -15.79 14.63
C GLN A 417 12.40 -16.37 15.67
N ALA A 418 12.12 -17.56 16.19
CA ALA A 418 13.02 -18.23 17.16
C ALA A 418 14.41 -18.52 16.57
N ILE A 419 14.50 -18.84 15.26
CA ILE A 419 15.80 -19.03 14.58
C ILE A 419 16.54 -17.69 14.48
N ILE A 420 15.83 -16.62 14.12
CA ILE A 420 16.37 -15.26 14.03
C ILE A 420 16.87 -14.80 15.40
N ASP A 421 16.09 -14.97 16.46
CA ASP A 421 16.44 -14.55 17.82
C ASP A 421 17.71 -15.29 18.31
N LYS A 422 17.75 -16.59 18.11
CA LYS A 422 18.93 -17.40 18.45
C LYS A 422 20.18 -16.99 17.66
N TRP A 423 20.02 -16.62 16.40
CA TRP A 423 21.11 -16.10 15.58
C TRP A 423 21.56 -14.72 16.09
N LEU A 424 20.62 -13.83 16.45
CA LEU A 424 20.91 -12.52 17.02
C LEU A 424 21.67 -12.63 18.34
N GLU A 425 21.22 -13.47 19.27
CA GLU A 425 21.92 -13.70 20.55
C GLU A 425 23.40 -14.10 20.33
N LYS A 426 23.64 -14.99 19.37
CA LYS A 426 25.00 -15.39 19.00
C LYS A 426 25.78 -14.23 18.38
N LYS A 427 25.18 -13.47 17.44
CA LYS A 427 25.84 -12.33 16.79
C LYS A 427 26.17 -11.22 17.77
N ILE A 428 25.28 -10.92 18.70
CA ILE A 428 25.51 -9.93 19.78
C ILE A 428 26.69 -10.36 20.65
N ALA A 429 26.78 -11.65 20.98
CA ALA A 429 27.89 -12.18 21.77
C ALA A 429 29.25 -12.09 21.04
N ASP A 430 29.25 -12.40 19.72
CA ASP A 430 30.47 -12.47 18.88
C ASP A 430 30.91 -11.09 18.36
N THR A 431 30.05 -10.07 18.36
CA THR A 431 30.34 -8.72 17.85
C THR A 431 30.85 -7.81 18.96
N TYR A 432 31.76 -6.89 18.61
CA TYR A 432 32.12 -5.80 19.51
C TYR A 432 30.93 -4.87 19.68
N VAL A 433 30.51 -4.67 20.92
CA VAL A 433 29.41 -3.75 21.28
C VAL A 433 29.88 -2.83 22.41
N ARG A 434 29.78 -1.53 22.19
CA ARG A 434 29.97 -0.50 23.21
C ARG A 434 28.71 0.36 23.29
N ILE A 435 28.16 0.44 24.49
CA ILE A 435 27.03 1.31 24.83
C ILE A 435 27.53 2.38 25.79
N GLU A 436 27.30 3.63 25.48
CA GLU A 436 27.69 4.74 26.38
C GLU A 436 26.84 4.75 27.66
N ASP A 437 27.41 5.28 28.76
CA ASP A 437 26.82 5.10 30.09
C ASP A 437 25.37 5.62 30.21
N GLY A 438 25.04 6.69 29.50
CA GLY A 438 23.67 7.25 29.46
C GLY A 438 22.63 6.36 28.80
N TRP A 439 23.03 5.30 28.07
CA TRP A 439 22.18 4.43 27.28
C TRP A 439 22.10 2.99 27.82
N ARG A 440 22.75 2.70 28.95
CA ARG A 440 22.82 1.34 29.53
C ARG A 440 21.64 0.98 30.42
N GLY A 441 20.82 1.95 30.81
CA GLY A 441 19.74 1.77 31.78
C GLY A 441 18.46 1.11 31.25
N CYS A 442 18.55 0.44 30.10
CA CYS A 442 17.40 -0.13 29.38
C CYS A 442 17.21 -1.62 29.66
N ASP A 443 15.96 -2.07 29.65
CA ASP A 443 15.61 -3.49 29.60
C ASP A 443 15.50 -3.89 28.10
N PHE A 444 16.63 -4.35 27.56
CA PHE A 444 16.73 -4.70 26.16
C PHE A 444 16.03 -6.03 25.85
N ARG A 445 15.40 -6.13 24.69
CA ARG A 445 14.71 -7.35 24.22
C ARG A 445 15.66 -8.54 24.06
N HIS A 446 16.88 -8.27 23.56
CA HIS A 446 17.91 -9.30 23.42
C HIS A 446 18.97 -9.18 24.50
N LYS A 447 19.33 -10.32 25.09
CA LYS A 447 20.39 -10.39 26.10
C LYS A 447 21.78 -10.30 25.47
N GLY A 448 22.75 -9.79 26.24
CA GLY A 448 24.16 -9.79 25.83
C GLY A 448 24.69 -8.46 25.26
N TRP A 449 23.85 -7.45 25.11
CA TRP A 449 24.31 -6.11 24.71
C TRP A 449 25.28 -5.50 25.71
N ILE A 450 25.05 -5.67 27.00
CA ILE A 450 25.93 -5.22 28.06
C ILE A 450 26.81 -6.41 28.45
N LYS A 451 28.09 -6.38 28.04
CA LYS A 451 29.08 -7.38 28.44
C LYS A 451 29.56 -7.04 29.85
N SER A 452 29.40 -7.96 30.79
CA SER A 452 30.08 -7.86 32.09
C SER A 452 31.60 -7.84 31.85
N LYS A 453 32.26 -6.85 32.46
CA LYS A 453 33.73 -6.72 32.41
C LYS A 453 34.40 -7.92 33.03
#